data_4aa75b313512034a712b92b5c336f328
#
_entry.id   4aa75b313512034a712b92b5c336f328
#
_cell.length_a   1.000
_cell.length_b   1.000
_cell.length_c   1.000
_cell.angle_alpha   90.00
_cell.angle_beta   90.00
_cell.angle_gamma   90.00
#
_symmetry.space_group_name_H-M   'P 1'
#
loop_
_entity.id
_entity.type
_entity.pdbx_description
1 polymer ?
#
loop_
_entity_poly.entity_id
_entity_poly.type
_entity_poly.pdbx_seq_one_letter_code
_entity_poly.pdbx_strand_id
1 'polypeptide(L)'
;MRKLQRLVILLVLCAINRVASAADEPAQEARFLTNERQLILEGRRGGEGYFSPDGKQLIFQSEREPGNPFYQIYILDLETGDTSRVSPSKGKTTCSFFQPGTDRVIFASTHDDPDAVKKQKTELDFRASGKQRRYSWDYDENFEIYSAKRDGSDLKKLTHAPGYDAEGSFSPDGKQIVFTSLRAAFPLDQLSPNDRKRYEQDPSFFGDIYLMEADGSNVRRLTIEPGYDGGPFFSPDGQRILWRHFEENGMIADVWTMKLDGSDKRRITDFKSMSWAPYFHPSGEYIIFTSNKLGFENFELFLVDAKGEHDPVRVTFTDGFDGLPVFSPDGKKLAWASGRTSDGKAQIFLADWNDAAARQAIAQSPPRGSGAATSAPNESFSAAIAKTDLEHEVEWLADPKREGRMTGTHGAQASAEWISDYFRKIGLQPLGKDFFFPFDFNSGERILPEKTSLTIGVEGKSLTKAALDQDFRPLSFSENGDAEGEIVFAGYGLVVPEGNGASYNSYESVDVKGKIALILRYVPENIEPTRRAQLNRYAGLRYKAMQAREHGAKAVLVVTGPNSPNAGEILSLTNDNTSAGSGIIAASISGKTADELLGSSGKTLKQLQTALDNENPHAEQGQL
;
A
#
# COMPACT_ATOMS: atom_id res chain seq x y z
N MET A 1 -45.22 3.18 -65.28
CA MET A 1 -43.76 3.26 -65.26
C MET A 1 -43.32 3.56 -63.85
N ARG A 2 -43.00 2.53 -63.06
CA ARG A 2 -42.56 2.69 -61.68
C ARG A 2 -41.13 2.18 -61.63
N LYS A 3 -40.17 3.08 -61.24
CA LYS A 3 -38.77 2.75 -60.99
C LYS A 3 -38.66 2.13 -59.62
N LEU A 4 -38.14 0.93 -59.51
CA LEU A 4 -37.74 0.24 -58.32
C LEU A 4 -36.36 0.78 -57.93
N GLN A 5 -36.25 1.47 -56.78
CA GLN A 5 -34.97 1.78 -56.13
C GLN A 5 -34.59 0.59 -55.23
N ARG A 6 -33.47 -0.04 -55.54
CA ARG A 6 -32.83 -1.02 -54.65
C ARG A 6 -32.00 -0.27 -53.59
N LEU A 7 -32.39 -0.42 -52.35
CA LEU A 7 -31.63 0.04 -51.18
C LEU A 7 -30.56 -1.02 -50.86
N VAL A 8 -29.30 -0.69 -51.07
CA VAL A 8 -28.18 -1.51 -50.61
C VAL A 8 -27.86 -1.08 -49.19
N ILE A 9 -28.15 -1.94 -48.19
CA ILE A 9 -27.74 -1.74 -46.81
C ILE A 9 -26.30 -2.27 -46.68
N LEU A 10 -25.36 -1.36 -46.54
CA LEU A 10 -23.97 -1.67 -46.22
C LEU A 10 -23.89 -1.84 -44.70
N LEU A 11 -23.77 -3.08 -44.22
CA LEU A 11 -23.45 -3.39 -42.83
C LEU A 11 -21.97 -3.08 -42.58
N VAL A 12 -21.67 -1.92 -42.01
CA VAL A 12 -20.35 -1.60 -41.45
C VAL A 12 -20.28 -2.26 -40.09
N LEU A 13 -19.56 -3.36 -39.99
CA LEU A 13 -19.13 -3.92 -38.70
C LEU A 13 -18.07 -2.98 -38.13
N CYS A 14 -18.48 -2.00 -37.31
CA CYS A 14 -17.60 -1.32 -36.40
C CYS A 14 -17.23 -2.32 -35.29
N ALA A 15 -16.00 -2.82 -35.31
CA ALA A 15 -15.39 -3.43 -34.13
C ALA A 15 -15.22 -2.30 -33.07
N ILE A 16 -16.17 -2.20 -32.16
CA ILE A 16 -16.07 -1.34 -31.01
C ILE A 16 -15.09 -2.04 -30.08
N ASN A 17 -13.84 -1.58 -30.04
CA ASN A 17 -12.98 -1.84 -28.91
C ASN A 17 -13.66 -1.17 -27.69
N ARG A 18 -14.39 -1.96 -26.90
CA ARG A 18 -14.87 -1.52 -25.60
C ARG A 18 -13.64 -1.30 -24.72
N VAL A 19 -13.36 -0.07 -24.37
CA VAL A 19 -12.62 0.25 -23.17
C VAL A 19 -13.46 -0.33 -22.04
N ALA A 20 -12.95 -1.34 -21.34
CA ALA A 20 -13.63 -1.92 -20.19
C ALA A 20 -13.94 -0.79 -19.20
N SER A 21 -15.20 -0.60 -18.89
CA SER A 21 -15.61 0.35 -17.85
C SER A 21 -15.47 -0.34 -16.48
N ALA A 22 -15.30 0.41 -15.41
CA ALA A 22 -15.23 -0.13 -14.05
C ALA A 22 -16.41 -1.07 -13.69
N ALA A 23 -17.53 -0.97 -14.37
CA ALA A 23 -18.67 -1.89 -14.22
C ALA A 23 -18.44 -3.29 -14.81
N ASP A 24 -17.44 -3.46 -15.69
CA ASP A 24 -17.12 -4.76 -16.32
C ASP A 24 -16.00 -5.53 -15.56
N GLU A 25 -15.33 -4.90 -14.59
CA GLU A 25 -14.20 -5.49 -13.86
C GLU A 25 -14.56 -6.75 -13.04
N PRO A 26 -15.65 -6.80 -12.27
CA PRO A 26 -16.08 -8.03 -11.59
C PRO A 26 -16.41 -9.17 -12.57
N ALA A 27 -16.90 -8.85 -13.77
CA ALA A 27 -17.17 -9.85 -14.80
C ALA A 27 -15.87 -10.41 -15.42
N GLN A 28 -14.79 -9.63 -15.44
CA GLN A 28 -13.48 -10.08 -15.89
C GLN A 28 -12.82 -11.01 -14.88
N GLU A 29 -12.89 -10.68 -13.58
CA GLU A 29 -12.39 -11.53 -12.49
C GLU A 29 -13.15 -12.86 -12.44
N ALA A 30 -14.48 -12.82 -12.54
CA ALA A 30 -15.33 -14.00 -12.55
C ALA A 30 -15.07 -14.99 -13.73
N ARG A 31 -14.30 -14.56 -14.74
CA ARG A 31 -13.79 -15.43 -15.80
C ARG A 31 -12.82 -16.49 -15.26
N PHE A 32 -12.02 -16.12 -14.26
CA PHE A 32 -10.95 -16.94 -13.69
C PHE A 32 -11.33 -17.51 -12.33
N LEU A 33 -12.03 -16.72 -11.49
CA LEU A 33 -12.34 -17.01 -10.10
C LEU A 33 -13.85 -17.15 -9.90
N THR A 34 -14.26 -18.23 -9.25
CA THR A 34 -15.66 -18.47 -8.86
C THR A 34 -15.71 -19.01 -7.43
N ASN A 35 -16.86 -18.88 -6.78
CA ASN A 35 -17.07 -19.33 -5.40
C ASN A 35 -16.04 -18.76 -4.41
N GLU A 36 -15.68 -17.49 -4.59
CA GLU A 36 -14.75 -16.80 -3.72
C GLU A 36 -15.26 -16.75 -2.28
N ARG A 37 -14.36 -17.02 -1.36
CA ARG A 37 -14.65 -16.87 0.08
C ARG A 37 -13.40 -16.54 0.87
N GLN A 38 -13.56 -15.76 1.91
CA GLN A 38 -12.53 -15.59 2.93
C GLN A 38 -12.36 -16.91 3.67
N LEU A 39 -11.14 -17.45 3.70
CA LEU A 39 -10.82 -18.74 4.32
C LEU A 39 -10.40 -18.57 5.78
N ILE A 40 -9.63 -17.53 6.08
CA ILE A 40 -9.13 -17.24 7.42
C ILE A 40 -9.89 -16.04 7.98
N LEU A 41 -10.61 -16.25 9.09
CA LEU A 41 -11.48 -15.27 9.76
C LEU A 41 -10.89 -14.75 11.07
N GLU A 42 -9.91 -15.44 11.64
CA GLU A 42 -9.30 -15.11 12.92
C GLU A 42 -7.94 -14.46 12.77
N GLY A 43 -7.57 -13.69 13.81
CA GLY A 43 -6.30 -12.97 13.86
C GLY A 43 -6.38 -11.58 13.24
N ARG A 44 -5.37 -10.77 13.52
CA ARG A 44 -5.29 -9.39 13.04
C ARG A 44 -5.08 -9.33 11.52
N ARG A 45 -4.24 -10.22 10.99
CA ARG A 45 -3.99 -10.43 9.57
C ARG A 45 -3.44 -11.84 9.35
N GLY A 46 -3.64 -12.36 8.16
CA GLY A 46 -3.09 -13.63 7.69
C GLY A 46 -2.58 -13.48 6.25
N GLY A 47 -1.71 -14.37 5.85
CA GLY A 47 -1.18 -14.36 4.48
C GLY A 47 -0.24 -15.54 4.24
N GLU A 48 0.29 -15.61 3.04
CA GLU A 48 1.28 -16.58 2.61
C GLU A 48 0.89 -18.02 3.02
N GLY A 49 -0.08 -18.58 2.33
CA GLY A 49 -0.58 -19.93 2.60
C GLY A 49 -0.22 -20.90 1.49
N TYR A 50 0.13 -22.15 1.85
CA TYR A 50 0.50 -23.21 0.90
C TYR A 50 -0.29 -24.47 1.18
N PHE A 51 -0.76 -25.13 0.12
CA PHE A 51 -1.48 -26.41 0.27
C PHE A 51 -0.55 -27.54 0.62
N SER A 52 -1.05 -28.50 1.40
CA SER A 52 -0.42 -29.81 1.56
C SER A 52 -0.41 -30.56 0.23
N PRO A 53 0.53 -31.50 0.01
CA PRO A 53 0.62 -32.25 -1.25
C PRO A 53 -0.66 -33.03 -1.62
N ASP A 54 -1.48 -33.40 -0.65
CA ASP A 54 -2.78 -34.05 -0.85
C ASP A 54 -3.95 -33.05 -1.02
N GLY A 55 -3.67 -31.75 -0.90
CA GLY A 55 -4.67 -30.68 -1.02
C GLY A 55 -5.67 -30.55 0.13
N LYS A 56 -5.49 -31.28 1.24
CA LYS A 56 -6.44 -31.34 2.37
C LYS A 56 -6.17 -30.29 3.45
N GLN A 57 -4.97 -29.77 3.52
CA GLN A 57 -4.55 -28.79 4.51
C GLN A 57 -3.93 -27.58 3.86
N LEU A 58 -3.98 -26.46 4.57
CA LEU A 58 -3.28 -25.23 4.22
C LEU A 58 -2.37 -24.82 5.39
N ILE A 59 -1.05 -24.71 5.16
CA ILE A 59 -0.12 -24.09 6.11
C ILE A 59 -0.03 -22.60 5.80
N PHE A 60 -0.11 -21.75 6.82
CA PHE A 60 -0.16 -20.30 6.62
C PHE A 60 0.38 -19.54 7.83
N GLN A 61 0.70 -18.27 7.61
CA GLN A 61 1.11 -17.35 8.68
C GLN A 61 -0.05 -16.44 9.12
N SER A 62 -0.15 -16.21 10.44
CA SER A 62 -1.18 -15.33 11.01
C SER A 62 -0.71 -14.63 12.28
N GLU A 63 -1.10 -13.35 12.44
CA GLU A 63 -0.94 -12.59 13.69
C GLU A 63 -2.15 -12.83 14.60
N ARG A 64 -2.17 -13.95 15.29
CA ARG A 64 -3.26 -14.32 16.22
C ARG A 64 -2.79 -14.81 17.59
N GLU A 65 -1.48 -14.92 17.80
CA GLU A 65 -0.94 -15.43 19.06
C GLU A 65 -1.02 -14.36 20.15
N PRO A 66 -1.68 -14.64 21.29
CA PRO A 66 -1.72 -13.70 22.41
C PRO A 66 -0.34 -13.32 22.92
N GLY A 67 -0.06 -12.01 23.03
CA GLY A 67 1.22 -11.51 23.51
C GLY A 67 2.37 -11.56 22.49
N ASN A 68 2.15 -12.09 21.29
CA ASN A 68 3.11 -12.05 20.20
C ASN A 68 2.54 -11.25 19.02
N PRO A 69 3.08 -10.05 18.70
CA PRO A 69 2.59 -9.22 17.60
C PRO A 69 3.07 -9.66 16.22
N PHE A 70 3.90 -10.71 16.14
CA PHE A 70 4.45 -11.21 14.90
C PHE A 70 3.68 -12.41 14.38
N TYR A 71 3.85 -12.72 13.11
CA TYR A 71 3.30 -13.92 12.52
C TYR A 71 3.78 -15.17 13.24
N GLN A 72 2.87 -16.13 13.34
CA GLN A 72 3.12 -17.51 13.71
C GLN A 72 2.53 -18.43 12.65
N ILE A 73 3.04 -19.66 12.56
CA ILE A 73 2.62 -20.65 11.56
C ILE A 73 1.52 -21.54 12.11
N TYR A 74 0.49 -21.71 11.28
CA TYR A 74 -0.68 -22.53 11.56
C TYR A 74 -0.96 -23.47 10.39
N ILE A 75 -1.58 -24.59 10.67
CA ILE A 75 -2.17 -25.50 9.68
C ILE A 75 -3.69 -25.48 9.86
N LEU A 76 -4.40 -25.22 8.78
CA LEU A 76 -5.85 -25.33 8.66
C LEU A 76 -6.18 -26.65 7.95
N ASP A 77 -7.04 -27.47 8.55
CA ASP A 77 -7.68 -28.59 7.88
C ASP A 77 -8.86 -28.05 7.06
N LEU A 78 -8.85 -28.30 5.75
CA LEU A 78 -9.85 -27.75 4.82
C LEU A 78 -11.19 -28.50 4.83
N GLU A 79 -11.22 -29.70 5.41
CA GLU A 79 -12.45 -30.48 5.58
C GLU A 79 -13.18 -30.13 6.88
N THR A 80 -12.45 -30.02 8.00
CA THR A 80 -13.04 -29.78 9.33
C THR A 80 -13.10 -28.31 9.70
N GLY A 81 -12.19 -27.48 9.13
CA GLY A 81 -12.00 -26.08 9.51
C GLY A 81 -11.12 -25.90 10.76
N ASP A 82 -10.61 -27.00 11.34
CA ASP A 82 -9.75 -26.94 12.52
C ASP A 82 -8.40 -26.30 12.20
N THR A 83 -7.95 -25.42 13.08
CA THR A 83 -6.65 -24.74 12.95
C THR A 83 -5.75 -25.08 14.13
N SER A 84 -4.53 -25.53 13.85
CA SER A 84 -3.51 -25.84 14.85
C SER A 84 -2.22 -25.04 14.60
N ARG A 85 -1.59 -24.57 15.70
CA ARG A 85 -0.29 -23.88 15.59
C ARG A 85 0.84 -24.90 15.49
N VAL A 86 1.83 -24.58 14.61
CA VAL A 86 3.04 -25.38 14.40
C VAL A 86 4.28 -24.73 15.02
N SER A 87 4.39 -23.40 14.92
CA SER A 87 5.57 -22.67 15.38
C SER A 87 5.60 -22.47 16.91
N PRO A 88 6.79 -22.16 17.49
CA PRO A 88 6.98 -22.09 18.95
C PRO A 88 6.27 -20.97 19.71
N SER A 89 5.46 -20.11 19.08
CA SER A 89 4.77 -18.94 19.67
C SER A 89 5.67 -17.78 20.13
N LYS A 90 6.97 -17.91 20.00
CA LYS A 90 7.97 -16.92 20.40
C LYS A 90 8.71 -16.39 19.17
N GLY A 91 9.03 -15.10 19.17
CA GLY A 91 9.75 -14.44 18.09
C GLY A 91 8.90 -14.27 16.81
N LYS A 92 9.57 -13.92 15.73
CA LYS A 92 8.99 -13.82 14.40
C LYS A 92 9.03 -15.18 13.73
N THR A 93 8.01 -15.53 12.96
CA THR A 93 7.96 -16.77 12.16
C THR A 93 7.28 -16.48 10.83
N THR A 94 7.82 -16.99 9.72
CA THR A 94 7.32 -16.71 8.37
C THR A 94 7.64 -17.86 7.40
N CYS A 95 7.11 -17.80 6.19
CA CYS A 95 7.51 -18.58 5.02
C CYS A 95 7.56 -20.09 5.30
N SER A 96 6.42 -20.68 5.54
CA SER A 96 6.31 -22.11 5.83
C SER A 96 5.98 -22.95 4.59
N PHE A 97 6.40 -24.21 4.55
CA PHE A 97 6.10 -25.12 3.44
C PHE A 97 5.99 -26.57 3.92
N PHE A 98 5.12 -27.38 3.28
CA PHE A 98 5.02 -28.81 3.56
C PHE A 98 6.17 -29.58 2.88
N GLN A 99 6.75 -30.57 3.57
CA GLN A 99 7.66 -31.51 2.96
C GLN A 99 6.90 -32.65 2.28
N PRO A 100 6.95 -32.78 0.94
CA PRO A 100 6.29 -33.88 0.23
C PRO A 100 6.71 -35.25 0.73
N GLY A 101 5.75 -36.17 0.83
CA GLY A 101 6.00 -37.56 1.23
C GLY A 101 6.26 -37.78 2.72
N THR A 102 6.15 -36.75 3.57
CA THR A 102 6.39 -36.84 5.02
C THR A 102 5.29 -36.16 5.83
N ASP A 103 5.38 -36.25 7.16
CA ASP A 103 4.57 -35.51 8.13
C ASP A 103 5.22 -34.18 8.59
N ARG A 104 6.24 -33.72 7.85
CA ARG A 104 7.04 -32.55 8.25
C ARG A 104 6.69 -31.31 7.45
N VAL A 105 7.06 -30.18 8.06
CA VAL A 105 7.02 -28.84 7.46
C VAL A 105 8.35 -28.12 7.72
N ILE A 106 8.61 -27.06 6.95
CA ILE A 106 9.64 -26.08 7.27
C ILE A 106 9.01 -24.72 7.51
N PHE A 107 9.71 -23.86 8.23
CA PHE A 107 9.40 -22.44 8.40
C PHE A 107 10.66 -21.68 8.84
N ALA A 108 10.70 -20.39 8.57
CA ALA A 108 11.74 -19.52 9.08
C ALA A 108 11.30 -18.92 10.43
N SER A 109 12.21 -18.83 11.41
CA SER A 109 11.87 -18.34 12.74
C SER A 109 13.06 -17.71 13.47
N THR A 110 12.75 -16.72 14.33
CA THR A 110 13.70 -16.10 15.26
C THR A 110 13.48 -16.54 16.72
N HIS A 111 12.82 -17.67 16.95
CA HIS A 111 12.46 -18.09 18.31
C HIS A 111 13.67 -18.40 19.20
N ASP A 112 14.81 -18.73 18.61
CA ASP A 112 16.09 -18.94 19.32
C ASP A 112 16.83 -17.64 19.66
N ASP A 113 16.40 -16.50 19.10
CA ASP A 113 16.99 -15.21 19.42
C ASP A 113 16.80 -14.90 20.92
N PRO A 114 17.90 -14.64 21.68
CA PRO A 114 17.80 -14.25 23.08
C PRO A 114 16.91 -13.02 23.33
N ASP A 115 16.89 -12.09 22.36
CA ASP A 115 16.10 -10.85 22.45
C ASP A 115 14.68 -10.98 21.86
N ALA A 116 14.24 -12.16 21.43
CA ALA A 116 12.93 -12.35 20.78
C ALA A 116 11.76 -11.77 21.60
N VAL A 117 11.70 -12.06 22.89
CA VAL A 117 10.64 -11.55 23.80
C VAL A 117 10.73 -10.03 23.97
N LYS A 118 11.93 -9.48 24.04
CA LYS A 118 12.15 -8.02 24.10
C LYS A 118 11.69 -7.34 22.80
N LYS A 119 12.00 -7.94 21.65
CA LYS A 119 11.52 -7.46 20.33
C LYS A 119 9.99 -7.50 20.26
N GLN A 120 9.34 -8.58 20.75
CA GLN A 120 7.87 -8.65 20.85
C GLN A 120 7.29 -7.50 21.68
N LYS A 121 7.85 -7.28 22.88
CA LYS A 121 7.41 -6.17 23.75
C LYS A 121 7.61 -4.81 23.08
N THR A 122 8.75 -4.58 22.45
CA THR A 122 9.04 -3.32 21.74
C THR A 122 8.02 -3.06 20.63
N GLU A 123 7.64 -4.10 19.89
CA GLU A 123 6.62 -3.97 18.83
C GLU A 123 5.22 -3.70 19.42
N LEU A 124 4.85 -4.36 20.53
CA LEU A 124 3.58 -4.10 21.22
C LEU A 124 3.54 -2.67 21.76
N ASP A 125 4.61 -2.21 22.41
CA ASP A 125 4.72 -0.85 22.91
C ASP A 125 4.66 0.19 21.76
N PHE A 126 5.29 -0.11 20.61
CA PHE A 126 5.19 0.73 19.42
C PHE A 126 3.76 0.81 18.90
N ARG A 127 3.07 -0.32 18.76
CA ARG A 127 1.65 -0.37 18.32
C ARG A 127 0.74 0.37 19.29
N ALA A 128 0.96 0.21 20.59
CA ALA A 128 0.22 0.92 21.64
C ALA A 128 0.46 2.43 21.61
N SER A 129 1.62 2.89 21.14
CA SER A 129 1.93 4.32 21.03
C SER A 129 1.14 5.06 19.95
N GLY A 130 0.41 4.35 19.08
CA GLY A 130 -0.33 4.93 17.95
C GLY A 130 0.56 5.52 16.84
N LYS A 131 1.89 5.46 16.98
CA LYS A 131 2.82 5.92 15.96
C LYS A 131 2.70 5.02 14.72
N GLN A 132 2.80 5.64 13.55
CA GLN A 132 2.91 4.92 12.30
C GLN A 132 4.38 4.88 11.87
N ARG A 133 4.79 3.74 11.29
CA ARG A 133 6.07 3.65 10.59
C ARG A 133 5.80 3.41 9.11
N ARG A 134 6.71 3.89 8.27
CA ARG A 134 6.71 3.56 6.85
C ARG A 134 6.86 2.04 6.72
N TYR A 135 6.15 1.45 5.77
CA TYR A 135 6.34 0.03 5.45
C TYR A 135 7.82 -0.22 5.14
N SER A 136 8.37 -1.23 5.76
CA SER A 136 9.70 -1.78 5.48
C SER A 136 9.61 -3.30 5.55
N TRP A 137 10.47 -3.97 4.82
CA TRP A 137 10.64 -5.40 4.91
C TRP A 137 10.99 -5.81 6.35
N ASP A 138 10.37 -6.89 6.84
CA ASP A 138 10.53 -7.34 8.23
C ASP A 138 11.80 -8.20 8.39
N TYR A 139 12.95 -7.57 8.12
CA TYR A 139 14.27 -8.17 8.29
C TYR A 139 14.59 -8.46 9.75
N ASP A 140 15.20 -9.62 9.99
CA ASP A 140 15.85 -9.96 11.25
C ASP A 140 17.03 -10.90 10.98
N GLU A 141 18.22 -10.54 11.42
CA GLU A 141 19.43 -11.33 11.19
C GLU A 141 19.44 -12.69 11.90
N ASN A 142 18.49 -12.93 12.81
CA ASN A 142 18.35 -14.17 13.55
C ASN A 142 17.31 -15.13 12.92
N PHE A 143 16.82 -14.83 11.72
CA PHE A 143 15.98 -15.80 11.02
C PHE A 143 16.80 -17.00 10.57
N GLU A 144 16.31 -18.18 10.96
CA GLU A 144 16.86 -19.48 10.55
C GLU A 144 15.73 -20.40 10.09
N ILE A 145 16.02 -21.34 9.22
CA ILE A 145 15.06 -22.34 8.75
C ILE A 145 15.03 -23.51 9.74
N TYR A 146 13.82 -23.87 10.14
CA TYR A 146 13.54 -25.01 11.00
C TYR A 146 12.64 -26.00 10.30
N SER A 147 12.80 -27.29 10.62
CA SER A 147 11.85 -28.35 10.27
C SER A 147 11.18 -28.86 11.53
N ALA A 148 9.85 -29.10 11.46
CA ALA A 148 9.09 -29.69 12.54
C ALA A 148 8.07 -30.71 11.97
N LYS A 149 7.47 -31.56 12.80
CA LYS A 149 6.26 -32.28 12.43
C LYS A 149 5.09 -31.30 12.31
N ARG A 150 4.00 -31.71 11.65
CA ARG A 150 2.80 -30.87 11.47
C ARG A 150 2.14 -30.48 12.80
N ASP A 151 2.36 -31.23 13.88
CA ASP A 151 1.90 -30.91 15.24
C ASP A 151 2.87 -29.98 16.02
N GLY A 152 3.93 -29.50 15.39
CA GLY A 152 4.97 -28.66 15.99
C GLY A 152 6.04 -29.41 16.77
N SER A 153 5.94 -30.74 16.92
CA SER A 153 6.94 -31.58 17.62
C SER A 153 8.17 -31.84 16.75
N ASP A 154 9.21 -32.43 17.35
CA ASP A 154 10.48 -32.82 16.69
C ASP A 154 11.10 -31.67 15.88
N LEU A 155 11.17 -30.48 16.51
CA LEU A 155 11.74 -29.27 15.93
C LEU A 155 13.26 -29.43 15.71
N LYS A 156 13.73 -29.12 14.51
CA LYS A 156 15.13 -29.21 14.11
C LYS A 156 15.56 -27.94 13.38
N LYS A 157 16.65 -27.34 13.79
CA LYS A 157 17.27 -26.21 13.12
C LYS A 157 18.07 -26.74 11.91
N LEU A 158 17.81 -26.22 10.72
CA LEU A 158 18.46 -26.65 9.47
C LEU A 158 19.58 -25.70 9.02
N THR A 159 19.47 -24.41 9.35
CA THR A 159 20.50 -23.41 8.99
C THR A 159 21.15 -22.82 10.21
N HIS A 160 22.38 -22.35 10.08
CA HIS A 160 23.23 -21.87 11.20
C HIS A 160 24.15 -20.73 10.79
N ALA A 161 24.04 -20.23 9.54
CA ALA A 161 24.89 -19.15 9.07
C ALA A 161 24.43 -17.80 9.63
N PRO A 162 25.34 -16.86 9.91
CA PRO A 162 24.93 -15.52 10.28
C PRO A 162 24.14 -14.84 9.14
N GLY A 163 23.14 -14.06 9.51
CA GLY A 163 22.26 -13.34 8.61
C GLY A 163 20.90 -14.00 8.47
N TYR A 164 20.09 -13.44 7.57
CA TYR A 164 18.74 -13.90 7.30
C TYR A 164 18.74 -15.18 6.46
N ASP A 165 18.17 -16.26 6.97
CA ASP A 165 17.86 -17.49 6.24
C ASP A 165 16.35 -17.74 6.29
N ALA A 166 15.64 -17.58 5.17
CA ALA A 166 14.18 -17.70 5.11
C ALA A 166 13.65 -18.04 3.71
N GLU A 167 12.34 -17.96 3.54
CA GLU A 167 11.64 -18.14 2.26
C GLU A 167 11.91 -19.50 1.61
N GLY A 168 11.96 -20.54 2.45
CA GLY A 168 12.27 -21.90 2.01
C GLY A 168 11.09 -22.62 1.39
N SER A 169 11.32 -23.36 0.29
CA SER A 169 10.37 -24.29 -0.30
C SER A 169 11.05 -25.61 -0.68
N PHE A 170 10.28 -26.72 -0.65
CA PHE A 170 10.78 -28.04 -1.02
C PHE A 170 10.70 -28.32 -2.51
N SER A 171 11.63 -29.15 -3.01
CA SER A 171 11.48 -29.81 -4.30
C SER A 171 10.26 -30.74 -4.30
N PRO A 172 9.66 -31.03 -5.47
CA PRO A 172 8.50 -31.92 -5.57
C PRO A 172 8.69 -33.32 -4.98
N ASP A 173 9.93 -33.81 -4.94
CA ASP A 173 10.31 -35.10 -4.34
C ASP A 173 10.65 -35.00 -2.83
N GLY A 174 10.60 -33.77 -2.26
CA GLY A 174 10.85 -33.51 -0.84
C GLY A 174 12.30 -33.65 -0.38
N LYS A 175 13.28 -33.77 -1.31
CA LYS A 175 14.69 -34.03 -0.98
C LYS A 175 15.56 -32.79 -0.89
N GLN A 176 15.17 -31.70 -1.53
CA GLN A 176 15.93 -30.45 -1.55
C GLN A 176 15.08 -29.28 -1.08
N ILE A 177 15.74 -28.26 -0.56
CA ILE A 177 15.15 -26.98 -0.14
C ILE A 177 15.86 -25.88 -0.93
N VAL A 178 15.10 -25.03 -1.61
CA VAL A 178 15.56 -23.75 -2.14
C VAL A 178 15.13 -22.65 -1.20
N PHE A 179 15.99 -21.66 -0.92
CA PHE A 179 15.72 -20.61 0.07
C PHE A 179 16.51 -19.33 -0.21
N THR A 180 16.14 -18.24 0.45
CA THR A 180 16.85 -16.96 0.40
C THR A 180 17.77 -16.82 1.60
N SER A 181 19.00 -16.32 1.37
CA SER A 181 19.97 -16.07 2.44
C SER A 181 20.82 -14.84 2.18
N LEU A 182 21.14 -14.12 3.27
CA LEU A 182 22.08 -12.99 3.27
C LEU A 182 23.49 -13.40 3.72
N ARG A 183 23.76 -14.69 3.90
CA ARG A 183 25.04 -15.21 4.44
C ARG A 183 26.28 -14.76 3.65
N ALA A 184 26.13 -14.43 2.36
CA ALA A 184 27.25 -13.93 1.54
C ALA A 184 27.74 -12.54 1.98
N ALA A 185 26.97 -11.78 2.74
CA ALA A 185 27.40 -10.50 3.32
C ALA A 185 28.29 -10.68 4.56
N PHE A 186 28.37 -11.87 5.13
CA PHE A 186 29.07 -12.11 6.40
C PHE A 186 30.43 -12.77 6.21
N PRO A 187 31.44 -12.41 7.05
CA PRO A 187 31.32 -11.43 8.14
C PRO A 187 31.32 -9.98 7.62
N LEU A 188 30.48 -9.12 8.23
CA LEU A 188 30.26 -7.75 7.79
C LEU A 188 31.52 -6.86 7.77
N ASP A 189 32.52 -7.16 8.57
CA ASP A 189 33.79 -6.42 8.63
C ASP A 189 34.68 -6.63 7.41
N GLN A 190 34.39 -7.63 6.58
CA GLN A 190 35.06 -7.90 5.31
C GLN A 190 34.40 -7.22 4.10
N LEU A 191 33.21 -6.63 4.29
CA LEU A 191 32.57 -5.87 3.23
C LEU A 191 33.37 -4.60 2.92
N SER A 192 33.33 -4.19 1.63
CA SER A 192 33.83 -2.89 1.24
C SER A 192 33.12 -1.77 2.01
N PRO A 193 33.71 -0.57 2.20
CA PRO A 193 33.05 0.55 2.87
C PRO A 193 31.69 0.92 2.23
N ASN A 194 31.57 0.79 0.90
CA ASN A 194 30.33 1.06 0.17
C ASN A 194 29.28 -0.02 0.43
N ASP A 195 29.66 -1.30 0.37
CA ASP A 195 28.76 -2.43 0.63
C ASP A 195 28.29 -2.44 2.08
N ARG A 196 29.18 -2.10 3.02
CA ARG A 196 28.79 -1.98 4.43
C ARG A 196 27.74 -0.89 4.63
N LYS A 197 27.95 0.29 4.06
CA LYS A 197 26.97 1.37 4.09
C LYS A 197 25.63 0.94 3.45
N ARG A 198 25.68 0.18 2.37
CA ARG A 198 24.49 -0.35 1.71
C ARG A 198 23.77 -1.36 2.59
N TYR A 199 24.48 -2.28 3.22
CA TYR A 199 23.91 -3.22 4.19
C TYR A 199 23.22 -2.51 5.37
N GLU A 200 23.83 -1.44 5.88
CA GLU A 200 23.24 -0.62 6.95
C GLU A 200 21.96 0.12 6.52
N GLN A 201 21.84 0.45 5.23
CA GLN A 201 20.66 1.10 4.66
C GLN A 201 19.56 0.09 4.29
N ASP A 202 19.93 -0.99 3.65
CA ASP A 202 19.03 -2.05 3.18
C ASP A 202 19.77 -3.40 3.10
N PRO A 203 19.70 -4.21 4.16
CA PRO A 203 20.31 -5.54 4.18
C PRO A 203 19.80 -6.46 3.07
N SER A 204 18.55 -6.28 2.62
CA SER A 204 17.93 -7.15 1.61
C SER A 204 18.71 -7.20 0.30
N PHE A 205 19.41 -6.13 -0.05
CA PHE A 205 20.27 -6.06 -1.23
C PHE A 205 21.24 -7.24 -1.39
N PHE A 206 21.61 -7.88 -0.28
CA PHE A 206 22.53 -9.02 -0.25
C PHE A 206 21.81 -10.37 -0.20
N GLY A 207 20.51 -10.39 -0.44
CA GLY A 207 19.72 -11.62 -0.49
C GLY A 207 19.92 -12.39 -1.79
N ASP A 208 20.36 -13.63 -1.67
CA ASP A 208 20.59 -14.55 -2.79
C ASP A 208 19.83 -15.85 -2.62
N ILE A 209 19.62 -16.54 -3.73
CA ILE A 209 19.02 -17.87 -3.73
C ILE A 209 20.09 -18.93 -3.45
N TYR A 210 19.77 -19.79 -2.50
CA TYR A 210 20.57 -20.96 -2.13
C TYR A 210 19.77 -22.25 -2.29
N LEU A 211 20.47 -23.35 -2.46
CA LEU A 211 19.93 -24.71 -2.51
C LEU A 211 20.65 -25.57 -1.48
N MET A 212 19.91 -26.43 -0.76
CA MET A 212 20.44 -27.40 0.19
C MET A 212 19.65 -28.70 0.14
N GLU A 213 20.21 -29.78 0.72
CA GLU A 213 19.45 -31.00 0.97
C GLU A 213 18.39 -30.77 2.07
N ALA A 214 17.38 -31.64 2.12
CA ALA A 214 16.27 -31.51 3.08
C ALA A 214 16.70 -31.61 4.56
N ASP A 215 17.88 -32.13 4.83
CA ASP A 215 18.49 -32.22 6.17
C ASP A 215 19.32 -30.99 6.56
N GLY A 216 19.43 -29.99 5.66
CA GLY A 216 20.23 -28.77 5.84
C GLY A 216 21.67 -28.86 5.34
N SER A 217 22.10 -30.03 4.82
CA SER A 217 23.45 -30.25 4.29
C SER A 217 23.61 -29.72 2.86
N ASN A 218 24.88 -29.70 2.36
CA ASN A 218 25.25 -29.37 0.98
C ASN A 218 24.72 -28.03 0.47
N VAL A 219 24.78 -26.97 1.31
CA VAL A 219 24.34 -25.62 0.95
C VAL A 219 25.20 -25.05 -0.17
N ARG A 220 24.57 -24.57 -1.25
CA ARG A 220 25.24 -23.89 -2.36
C ARG A 220 24.49 -22.68 -2.85
N ARG A 221 25.19 -21.60 -3.20
CA ARG A 221 24.66 -20.35 -3.73
C ARG A 221 24.36 -20.49 -5.23
N LEU A 222 23.22 -19.94 -5.68
CA LEU A 222 22.77 -20.01 -7.07
C LEU A 222 22.74 -18.64 -7.76
N THR A 223 22.53 -17.56 -7.01
CA THR A 223 22.53 -16.19 -7.55
C THR A 223 23.62 -15.34 -6.90
N ILE A 224 24.12 -14.36 -7.63
CA ILE A 224 25.20 -13.45 -7.20
C ILE A 224 25.01 -12.04 -7.75
N GLU A 225 23.91 -11.79 -8.44
CA GLU A 225 23.61 -10.51 -9.06
C GLU A 225 23.26 -9.47 -7.97
N PRO A 226 23.65 -8.19 -8.15
CA PRO A 226 23.28 -7.14 -7.22
C PRO A 226 21.76 -6.93 -7.16
N GLY A 227 21.22 -6.83 -5.95
CA GLY A 227 19.79 -6.70 -5.71
C GLY A 227 19.24 -7.88 -4.91
N TYR A 228 17.98 -7.81 -4.53
CA TYR A 228 17.37 -8.86 -3.70
C TYR A 228 16.79 -9.98 -4.55
N ASP A 229 17.30 -11.18 -4.37
CA ASP A 229 16.72 -12.41 -4.88
C ASP A 229 15.95 -13.16 -3.77
N GLY A 230 14.66 -13.39 -3.97
CA GLY A 230 13.84 -13.99 -2.91
C GLY A 230 12.61 -14.75 -3.37
N GLY A 231 11.97 -15.46 -2.42
CA GLY A 231 10.77 -16.25 -2.61
C GLY A 231 10.90 -17.33 -3.67
N PRO A 232 11.90 -18.21 -3.56
CA PRO A 232 12.15 -19.21 -4.59
C PRO A 232 11.22 -20.44 -4.45
N PHE A 233 10.78 -20.96 -5.61
CA PHE A 233 10.01 -22.20 -5.71
C PHE A 233 10.55 -23.10 -6.81
N PHE A 234 10.40 -24.40 -6.66
CA PHE A 234 10.66 -25.34 -7.74
C PHE A 234 9.51 -25.35 -8.76
N SER A 235 9.85 -25.60 -10.02
CA SER A 235 8.85 -25.99 -11.02
C SER A 235 8.22 -27.34 -10.66
N PRO A 236 6.98 -27.63 -11.10
CA PRO A 236 6.30 -28.90 -10.79
C PRO A 236 7.06 -30.14 -11.23
N ASP A 237 7.88 -30.04 -12.28
CA ASP A 237 8.77 -31.13 -12.75
C ASP A 237 10.11 -31.20 -12.00
N GLY A 238 10.35 -30.27 -11.08
CA GLY A 238 11.58 -30.18 -10.29
C GLY A 238 12.84 -29.80 -11.07
N GLN A 239 12.71 -29.30 -12.31
CA GLN A 239 13.88 -29.01 -13.16
C GLN A 239 14.33 -27.55 -13.13
N ARG A 240 13.48 -26.66 -12.66
CA ARG A 240 13.76 -25.22 -12.60
C ARG A 240 13.41 -24.64 -11.23
N ILE A 241 14.02 -23.49 -10.94
CA ILE A 241 13.72 -22.62 -9.81
C ILE A 241 13.09 -21.34 -10.38
N LEU A 242 12.01 -20.89 -9.76
CA LEU A 242 11.29 -19.66 -9.98
C LEU A 242 11.56 -18.73 -8.81
N TRP A 243 11.88 -17.46 -9.03
CA TRP A 243 12.08 -16.48 -7.96
C TRP A 243 11.77 -15.08 -8.41
N ARG A 244 11.73 -14.12 -7.47
CA ARG A 244 11.70 -12.69 -7.75
C ARG A 244 13.09 -12.09 -7.60
N HIS A 245 13.48 -11.24 -8.53
CA HIS A 245 14.70 -10.43 -8.49
C HIS A 245 14.33 -8.95 -8.44
N PHE A 246 14.77 -8.23 -7.41
CA PHE A 246 14.66 -6.79 -7.30
C PHE A 246 15.92 -6.14 -7.87
N GLU A 247 15.73 -5.12 -8.70
CA GLU A 247 16.84 -4.26 -9.14
C GLU A 247 17.46 -3.53 -7.94
N GLU A 248 18.69 -3.03 -8.12
CA GLU A 248 19.44 -2.33 -7.07
C GLU A 248 18.70 -1.17 -6.40
N ASN A 249 17.74 -0.56 -7.08
CA ASN A 249 16.92 0.54 -6.56
C ASN A 249 15.81 0.08 -5.59
N GLY A 250 15.55 -1.22 -5.47
CA GLY A 250 14.51 -1.81 -4.63
C GLY A 250 13.07 -1.48 -5.04
N MET A 251 12.85 -0.80 -6.18
CA MET A 251 11.53 -0.33 -6.63
C MET A 251 10.96 -1.16 -7.78
N ILE A 252 11.81 -1.86 -8.50
CA ILE A 252 11.44 -2.69 -9.65
C ILE A 252 11.81 -4.12 -9.30
N ALA A 253 10.90 -5.04 -9.52
CA ALA A 253 11.13 -6.46 -9.38
C ALA A 253 10.52 -7.23 -10.54
N ASP A 254 11.21 -8.28 -10.95
CA ASP A 254 10.73 -9.18 -12.00
C ASP A 254 10.81 -10.63 -11.56
N VAL A 255 9.94 -11.41 -12.17
CA VAL A 255 9.92 -12.87 -12.03
C VAL A 255 10.95 -13.48 -12.97
N TRP A 256 11.75 -14.39 -12.44
CA TRP A 256 12.81 -15.08 -13.15
C TRP A 256 12.75 -16.60 -12.95
N THR A 257 13.33 -17.36 -13.89
CA THR A 257 13.55 -18.80 -13.74
C THR A 257 14.97 -19.18 -14.11
N MET A 258 15.51 -20.23 -13.46
CA MET A 258 16.83 -20.82 -13.75
C MET A 258 16.80 -22.35 -13.60
N LYS A 259 17.80 -23.03 -14.11
CA LYS A 259 18.03 -24.45 -13.80
C LYS A 259 18.56 -24.63 -12.38
N LEU A 260 18.49 -25.85 -11.85
CA LEU A 260 18.94 -26.17 -10.49
C LEU A 260 20.44 -25.90 -10.24
N ASP A 261 21.23 -25.85 -11.29
CA ASP A 261 22.66 -25.52 -11.21
C ASP A 261 22.96 -24.01 -11.24
N GLY A 262 21.91 -23.17 -11.31
CA GLY A 262 22.02 -21.71 -11.43
C GLY A 262 22.18 -21.19 -12.86
N SER A 263 22.26 -22.09 -13.85
CA SER A 263 22.38 -21.73 -15.27
C SER A 263 21.02 -21.45 -15.94
N ASP A 264 21.06 -21.01 -17.19
CA ASP A 264 19.87 -20.75 -18.04
C ASP A 264 18.85 -19.82 -17.34
N LYS A 265 19.35 -18.70 -16.77
CA LYS A 265 18.50 -17.65 -16.16
C LYS A 265 17.64 -16.98 -17.23
N ARG A 266 16.34 -16.88 -16.97
CA ARG A 266 15.36 -16.28 -17.88
C ARG A 266 14.46 -15.31 -17.13
N ARG A 267 14.37 -14.08 -17.61
CA ARG A 267 13.43 -13.08 -17.12
C ARG A 267 12.03 -13.34 -17.70
N ILE A 268 11.04 -13.55 -16.84
CA ILE A 268 9.66 -13.90 -17.20
C ILE A 268 8.77 -12.67 -17.32
N THR A 269 8.99 -11.64 -16.49
CA THR A 269 8.21 -10.41 -16.51
C THR A 269 9.08 -9.19 -16.85
N ASP A 270 8.45 -8.06 -17.19
CA ASP A 270 9.13 -6.83 -17.60
C ASP A 270 8.20 -5.61 -17.45
N PHE A 271 7.50 -5.51 -16.33
CA PHE A 271 6.50 -4.47 -16.12
C PHE A 271 7.07 -3.10 -15.75
N LYS A 272 8.38 -3.01 -15.43
CA LYS A 272 9.00 -1.82 -14.85
C LYS A 272 8.33 -1.37 -13.55
N SER A 273 7.79 -2.31 -12.83
CA SER A 273 7.13 -2.19 -11.52
C SER A 273 7.48 -3.41 -10.68
N MET A 274 6.94 -3.54 -9.47
CA MET A 274 7.16 -4.75 -8.68
C MET A 274 6.32 -5.90 -9.25
N SER A 275 6.99 -6.97 -9.73
CA SER A 275 6.41 -8.28 -10.01
C SER A 275 7.04 -9.29 -9.07
N TRP A 276 6.25 -9.84 -8.14
CA TRP A 276 6.76 -10.66 -7.05
C TRP A 276 5.78 -11.77 -6.64
N ALA A 277 6.13 -12.58 -5.64
CA ALA A 277 5.36 -13.73 -5.17
C ALA A 277 4.85 -14.64 -6.31
N PRO A 278 5.73 -15.08 -7.22
CA PRO A 278 5.34 -15.95 -8.31
C PRO A 278 5.09 -17.38 -7.84
N TYR A 279 4.14 -18.07 -8.48
CA TYR A 279 3.87 -19.49 -8.24
C TYR A 279 3.50 -20.21 -9.54
N PHE A 280 4.05 -21.41 -9.74
CA PHE A 280 3.68 -22.23 -10.90
C PHE A 280 2.28 -22.82 -10.75
N HIS A 281 1.50 -22.83 -11.83
CA HIS A 281 0.38 -23.76 -11.91
C HIS A 281 0.91 -25.22 -11.92
N PRO A 282 0.22 -26.20 -11.30
CA PRO A 282 0.69 -27.58 -11.25
C PRO A 282 0.94 -28.24 -12.62
N SER A 283 0.35 -27.72 -13.69
CA SER A 283 0.68 -28.18 -15.05
C SER A 283 2.09 -27.80 -15.52
N GLY A 284 2.73 -26.82 -14.88
CA GLY A 284 4.01 -26.27 -15.30
C GLY A 284 3.95 -25.36 -16.54
N GLU A 285 2.77 -25.10 -17.11
CA GLU A 285 2.64 -24.35 -18.36
C GLU A 285 2.58 -22.84 -18.17
N TYR A 286 2.14 -22.37 -16.99
CA TYR A 286 2.06 -20.95 -16.67
C TYR A 286 2.32 -20.64 -15.20
N ILE A 287 2.56 -19.38 -14.93
CA ILE A 287 2.89 -18.79 -13.64
C ILE A 287 1.82 -17.76 -13.30
N ILE A 288 1.37 -17.74 -12.04
CA ILE A 288 0.64 -16.64 -11.44
C ILE A 288 1.59 -15.82 -10.57
N PHE A 289 1.46 -14.50 -10.55
CA PHE A 289 2.30 -13.62 -9.74
C PHE A 289 1.54 -12.36 -9.35
N THR A 290 2.08 -11.65 -8.38
CA THR A 290 1.56 -10.38 -7.85
C THR A 290 2.27 -9.21 -8.51
N SER A 291 1.57 -8.14 -8.90
CA SER A 291 2.23 -6.92 -9.38
C SER A 291 1.44 -5.65 -9.05
N ASN A 292 2.19 -4.57 -8.77
CA ASN A 292 1.65 -3.22 -8.59
C ASN A 292 1.73 -2.37 -9.87
N LYS A 293 1.71 -2.99 -11.03
CA LYS A 293 1.74 -2.32 -12.34
C LYS A 293 0.68 -1.22 -12.49
N LEU A 294 -0.46 -1.37 -11.83
CA LEU A 294 -1.62 -0.47 -11.94
C LEU A 294 -1.64 0.66 -10.90
N GLY A 295 -0.65 0.71 -10.01
CA GLY A 295 -0.52 1.73 -8.98
C GLY A 295 0.31 1.24 -7.80
N PHE A 296 1.08 2.12 -7.16
CA PHE A 296 2.07 1.74 -6.15
C PHE A 296 1.44 0.97 -4.96
N GLU A 297 0.23 1.31 -4.57
CA GLU A 297 -0.51 0.66 -3.46
C GLU A 297 -1.55 -0.36 -3.95
N ASN A 298 -1.72 -0.53 -5.27
CA ASN A 298 -2.67 -1.46 -5.86
C ASN A 298 -1.95 -2.69 -6.42
N PHE A 299 -1.97 -3.78 -5.65
CA PHE A 299 -1.38 -5.06 -6.02
C PHE A 299 -2.44 -6.02 -6.54
N GLU A 300 -2.21 -6.56 -7.72
CA GLU A 300 -3.12 -7.47 -8.41
C GLU A 300 -2.41 -8.74 -8.83
N LEU A 301 -3.19 -9.80 -9.07
CA LEU A 301 -2.69 -11.05 -9.61
C LEU A 301 -2.65 -11.00 -11.15
N PHE A 302 -1.59 -11.54 -11.71
CA PHE A 302 -1.38 -11.67 -13.15
C PHE A 302 -0.95 -13.08 -13.52
N LEU A 303 -1.27 -13.50 -14.75
CA LEU A 303 -0.82 -14.75 -15.37
C LEU A 303 0.19 -14.47 -16.47
N VAL A 304 1.14 -15.37 -16.64
CA VAL A 304 2.05 -15.39 -17.79
C VAL A 304 2.42 -16.84 -18.12
N ASP A 305 2.69 -17.16 -19.38
CA ASP A 305 3.23 -18.48 -19.72
C ASP A 305 4.58 -18.73 -19.05
N ALA A 306 4.91 -19.99 -18.78
CA ALA A 306 6.11 -20.38 -18.02
C ALA A 306 7.44 -19.97 -18.67
N LYS A 307 7.42 -19.55 -19.93
CA LYS A 307 8.60 -19.08 -20.68
C LYS A 307 8.65 -17.54 -20.79
N GLY A 308 7.55 -16.83 -20.47
CA GLY A 308 7.42 -15.40 -20.62
C GLY A 308 7.38 -14.94 -22.09
N GLU A 309 6.80 -15.77 -22.97
CA GLU A 309 6.70 -15.50 -24.41
C GLU A 309 5.50 -14.60 -24.76
N HIS A 310 4.52 -14.48 -23.86
CA HIS A 310 3.32 -13.64 -24.04
C HIS A 310 3.26 -12.53 -23.00
N ASP A 311 2.51 -11.47 -23.30
CA ASP A 311 2.23 -10.41 -22.34
C ASP A 311 1.37 -10.94 -21.19
N PRO A 312 1.67 -10.57 -19.92
CA PRO A 312 0.89 -11.05 -18.77
C PRO A 312 -0.57 -10.57 -18.80
N VAL A 313 -1.47 -11.42 -18.30
CA VAL A 313 -2.91 -11.20 -18.21
C VAL A 313 -3.33 -10.92 -16.77
N ARG A 314 -4.09 -9.85 -16.51
CA ARG A 314 -4.63 -9.52 -15.18
C ARG A 314 -5.74 -10.50 -14.79
N VAL A 315 -5.74 -10.92 -13.52
CA VAL A 315 -6.68 -11.89 -12.93
C VAL A 315 -7.64 -11.23 -11.96
N THR A 316 -7.12 -10.43 -11.00
CA THR A 316 -7.92 -9.75 -9.98
C THR A 316 -8.12 -8.28 -10.30
N PHE A 317 -9.23 -7.71 -9.77
CA PHE A 317 -9.70 -6.38 -10.13
C PHE A 317 -10.26 -5.61 -8.93
N THR A 318 -9.77 -5.88 -7.73
CA THR A 318 -10.22 -5.22 -6.50
C THR A 318 -9.14 -4.26 -6.01
N ASP A 319 -9.48 -2.99 -5.80
CA ASP A 319 -8.55 -2.00 -5.27
C ASP A 319 -7.89 -2.47 -3.96
N GLY A 320 -6.59 -2.25 -3.86
CA GLY A 320 -5.80 -2.54 -2.68
C GLY A 320 -4.81 -3.69 -2.86
N PHE A 321 -4.84 -4.68 -1.99
CA PHE A 321 -3.87 -5.76 -1.98
C PHE A 321 -4.49 -7.11 -2.32
N ASP A 322 -4.11 -7.65 -3.46
CA ASP A 322 -4.26 -9.05 -3.84
C ASP A 322 -2.88 -9.63 -4.14
N GLY A 323 -2.41 -10.60 -3.36
CA GLY A 323 -1.05 -11.10 -3.50
C GLY A 323 -0.81 -12.49 -2.92
N LEU A 324 0.42 -12.99 -3.07
CA LEU A 324 0.85 -14.30 -2.55
C LEU A 324 -0.04 -15.46 -3.04
N PRO A 325 -0.29 -15.56 -4.36
CA PRO A 325 -1.18 -16.57 -4.91
C PRO A 325 -0.55 -17.96 -4.91
N VAL A 326 -1.35 -18.99 -4.65
CA VAL A 326 -0.91 -20.40 -4.70
C VAL A 326 -2.04 -21.30 -5.19
N PHE A 327 -1.71 -22.21 -6.09
CA PHE A 327 -2.67 -23.19 -6.60
C PHE A 327 -2.75 -24.42 -5.69
N SER A 328 -3.94 -25.02 -5.61
CA SER A 328 -4.06 -26.39 -5.07
C SER A 328 -3.29 -27.39 -5.94
N PRO A 329 -2.84 -28.54 -5.38
CA PRO A 329 -2.06 -29.53 -6.14
C PRO A 329 -2.77 -30.09 -7.38
N ASP A 330 -4.12 -30.10 -7.38
CA ASP A 330 -4.93 -30.50 -8.53
C ASP A 330 -5.21 -29.37 -9.54
N GLY A 331 -4.71 -28.15 -9.27
CA GLY A 331 -4.87 -26.97 -10.12
C GLY A 331 -6.30 -26.42 -10.20
N LYS A 332 -7.22 -26.85 -9.33
CA LYS A 332 -8.63 -26.45 -9.41
C LYS A 332 -9.01 -25.32 -8.46
N LYS A 333 -8.14 -24.96 -7.54
CA LYS A 333 -8.37 -23.87 -6.58
C LYS A 333 -7.18 -22.93 -6.57
N LEU A 334 -7.48 -21.65 -6.30
CA LEU A 334 -6.51 -20.63 -6.01
C LEU A 334 -6.74 -20.12 -4.58
N ALA A 335 -5.69 -20.07 -3.77
CA ALA A 335 -5.67 -19.31 -2.53
C ALA A 335 -4.74 -18.11 -2.69
N TRP A 336 -5.11 -16.97 -2.09
CA TRP A 336 -4.28 -15.75 -2.12
C TRP A 336 -4.56 -14.90 -0.88
N ALA A 337 -3.64 -14.01 -0.54
CA ALA A 337 -3.85 -13.00 0.49
C ALA A 337 -4.52 -11.78 -0.14
N SER A 338 -5.61 -11.30 0.47
CA SER A 338 -6.40 -10.19 -0.04
C SER A 338 -6.79 -9.20 1.05
N GLY A 339 -6.75 -7.92 0.72
CA GLY A 339 -7.27 -6.82 1.53
C GLY A 339 -8.80 -6.58 1.39
N ARG A 340 -9.56 -7.45 0.71
CA ARG A 340 -11.04 -7.35 0.53
C ARG A 340 -11.84 -7.64 1.81
N THR A 341 -11.23 -7.44 2.96
CA THR A 341 -11.86 -7.57 4.29
C THR A 341 -12.49 -6.25 4.72
N SER A 342 -13.43 -6.29 5.65
CA SER A 342 -14.12 -5.09 6.14
C SER A 342 -13.19 -4.05 6.82
N ASP A 343 -12.02 -4.48 7.31
CA ASP A 343 -11.03 -3.62 7.95
C ASP A 343 -9.79 -3.35 7.07
N GLY A 344 -9.81 -3.81 5.81
CA GLY A 344 -8.73 -3.63 4.84
C GLY A 344 -7.45 -4.40 5.14
N LYS A 345 -7.44 -5.27 6.16
CA LYS A 345 -6.26 -6.08 6.48
C LYS A 345 -6.25 -7.37 5.68
N ALA A 346 -5.07 -7.75 5.21
CA ALA A 346 -4.94 -8.97 4.43
C ALA A 346 -5.33 -10.22 5.23
N GLN A 347 -6.15 -11.06 4.60
CA GLN A 347 -6.49 -12.42 5.02
C GLN A 347 -6.44 -13.35 3.82
N ILE A 348 -6.45 -14.67 4.06
CA ILE A 348 -6.43 -15.64 2.97
C ILE A 348 -7.84 -15.86 2.44
N PHE A 349 -7.97 -15.75 1.12
CA PHE A 349 -9.15 -16.07 0.34
C PHE A 349 -8.91 -17.35 -0.47
N LEU A 350 -10.00 -18.02 -0.84
CA LEU A 350 -10.01 -19.23 -1.65
C LEU A 350 -11.11 -19.12 -2.70
N ALA A 351 -10.79 -19.50 -3.92
CA ALA A 351 -11.74 -19.60 -5.03
C ALA A 351 -11.54 -20.88 -5.84
N ASP A 352 -12.57 -21.27 -6.60
CA ASP A 352 -12.42 -22.25 -7.65
C ASP A 352 -11.75 -21.59 -8.86
N TRP A 353 -10.77 -22.29 -9.44
CA TRP A 353 -9.94 -21.81 -10.53
C TRP A 353 -10.39 -22.34 -11.88
N ASN A 354 -10.51 -21.46 -12.87
CA ASN A 354 -10.86 -21.82 -14.25
C ASN A 354 -9.60 -21.92 -15.12
N ASP A 355 -8.92 -23.09 -15.07
CA ASP A 355 -7.70 -23.36 -15.84
C ASP A 355 -7.90 -23.19 -17.36
N ALA A 356 -9.05 -23.60 -17.90
CA ALA A 356 -9.34 -23.46 -19.33
C ALA A 356 -9.39 -21.98 -19.76
N ALA A 357 -10.02 -21.12 -18.96
CA ALA A 357 -10.04 -19.68 -19.23
C ALA A 357 -8.65 -19.05 -19.10
N ALA A 358 -7.84 -19.48 -18.13
CA ALA A 358 -6.46 -19.01 -17.95
C ALA A 358 -5.59 -19.33 -19.19
N ARG A 359 -5.60 -20.58 -19.65
CA ARG A 359 -4.88 -21.03 -20.86
C ARG A 359 -5.34 -20.26 -22.10
N GLN A 360 -6.65 -20.10 -22.25
CA GLN A 360 -7.20 -19.35 -23.36
C GLN A 360 -6.76 -17.88 -23.32
N ALA A 361 -6.77 -17.25 -22.15
CA ALA A 361 -6.38 -15.86 -21.98
C ALA A 361 -4.90 -15.64 -22.32
N ILE A 362 -4.01 -16.53 -21.86
CA ILE A 362 -2.58 -16.49 -22.17
C ILE A 362 -2.37 -16.68 -23.68
N ALA A 363 -3.01 -17.68 -24.30
CA ALA A 363 -2.87 -17.96 -25.74
C ALA A 363 -3.41 -16.81 -26.62
N GLN A 364 -4.34 -16.01 -26.13
CA GLN A 364 -4.90 -14.83 -26.82
C GLN A 364 -4.11 -13.55 -26.51
N SER A 365 -3.24 -13.57 -25.50
CA SER A 365 -2.39 -12.43 -25.17
C SER A 365 -1.34 -12.23 -26.26
N PRO A 366 -0.98 -10.98 -26.58
CA PRO A 366 0.05 -10.71 -27.57
C PRO A 366 1.39 -11.38 -27.22
N PRO A 367 2.16 -11.83 -28.23
CA PRO A 367 3.55 -12.23 -27.97
C PRO A 367 4.32 -11.08 -27.34
N ARG A 368 5.14 -11.39 -26.34
CA ARG A 368 5.92 -10.40 -25.62
C ARG A 368 6.82 -9.60 -26.57
N GLY A 369 6.76 -8.28 -26.46
CA GLY A 369 7.49 -7.39 -27.38
C GLY A 369 6.88 -7.22 -28.75
N SER A 370 5.74 -7.87 -29.00
CA SER A 370 4.95 -7.64 -30.23
C SER A 370 3.99 -6.47 -30.08
N GLY A 371 4.31 -5.51 -29.21
CA GLY A 371 3.46 -4.31 -29.06
C GLY A 371 2.94 -3.91 -30.41
N ALA A 372 1.63 -3.95 -30.60
CA ALA A 372 0.97 -3.72 -31.86
C ALA A 372 1.54 -2.44 -32.49
N ALA A 373 2.44 -2.61 -33.43
CA ALA A 373 2.86 -1.54 -34.31
C ALA A 373 1.63 -1.16 -35.13
N THR A 374 0.86 -0.20 -34.65
CA THR A 374 -0.05 0.51 -35.54
C THR A 374 0.83 1.13 -36.61
N SER A 375 0.80 0.51 -37.78
CA SER A 375 1.45 0.97 -38.99
C SER A 375 1.05 2.43 -39.27
N ALA A 376 1.95 3.35 -38.97
CA ALA A 376 1.86 4.71 -39.50
C ALA A 376 2.58 4.74 -40.85
N PRO A 377 1.96 5.19 -41.92
CA PRO A 377 2.64 5.38 -43.17
C PRO A 377 3.27 6.78 -43.18
N ASN A 378 4.58 6.87 -43.06
CA ASN A 378 5.36 7.89 -43.77
C ASN A 378 6.85 7.66 -43.65
N GLU A 379 7.56 7.79 -44.76
CA GLU A 379 8.94 7.42 -45.02
C GLU A 379 10.01 8.30 -44.33
N SER A 380 9.69 9.18 -43.39
CA SER A 380 10.65 10.04 -42.73
C SER A 380 10.95 9.67 -41.26
N PHE A 381 10.24 8.74 -40.70
CA PHE A 381 10.51 8.21 -39.35
C PHE A 381 10.94 6.75 -39.45
N SER A 382 12.09 6.41 -38.85
CA SER A 382 12.51 5.03 -38.72
C SER A 382 11.49 4.26 -37.90
N ALA A 383 11.02 3.10 -38.38
CA ALA A 383 10.19 2.20 -37.58
C ALA A 383 10.97 1.56 -36.40
N ALA A 384 12.27 1.79 -36.35
CA ALA A 384 13.11 1.35 -35.25
C ALA A 384 13.20 2.44 -34.19
N ILE A 385 12.71 2.17 -32.98
CA ILE A 385 12.94 3.02 -31.82
C ILE A 385 14.45 2.98 -31.52
N ALA A 386 15.13 4.10 -31.77
CA ALA A 386 16.54 4.23 -31.46
C ALA A 386 16.73 4.74 -30.02
N LYS A 387 17.77 4.26 -29.36
CA LYS A 387 18.13 4.73 -28.00
C LYS A 387 18.29 6.25 -27.96
N THR A 388 18.90 6.83 -28.99
CA THR A 388 19.11 8.28 -29.15
C THR A 388 17.83 9.08 -29.22
N ASP A 389 16.76 8.53 -29.82
CA ASP A 389 15.47 9.21 -29.92
C ASP A 389 14.80 9.27 -28.55
N LEU A 390 14.82 8.15 -27.81
CA LEU A 390 14.32 8.10 -26.45
C LEU A 390 15.10 8.99 -25.48
N GLU A 391 16.44 9.02 -25.58
CA GLU A 391 17.28 9.90 -24.78
C GLU A 391 16.91 11.37 -25.02
N HIS A 392 16.77 11.78 -26.28
CA HIS A 392 16.38 13.14 -26.63
C HIS A 392 14.97 13.52 -26.10
N GLU A 393 14.00 12.64 -26.23
CA GLU A 393 12.64 12.87 -25.75
C GLU A 393 12.60 12.98 -24.22
N VAL A 394 13.29 12.07 -23.52
CA VAL A 394 13.39 12.09 -22.05
C VAL A 394 14.13 13.34 -21.57
N GLU A 395 15.26 13.68 -22.17
CA GLU A 395 16.02 14.90 -21.82
C GLU A 395 15.17 16.14 -22.00
N TRP A 396 14.44 16.26 -23.12
CA TRP A 396 13.59 17.40 -23.36
C TRP A 396 12.43 17.52 -22.37
N LEU A 397 11.70 16.41 -22.12
CA LEU A 397 10.56 16.40 -21.20
C LEU A 397 10.98 16.52 -19.73
N ALA A 398 12.15 16.01 -19.36
CA ALA A 398 12.66 16.05 -17.99
C ALA A 398 13.49 17.31 -17.68
N ASP A 399 13.74 18.18 -18.64
CA ASP A 399 14.49 19.43 -18.43
C ASP A 399 13.84 20.26 -17.30
N PRO A 400 14.61 20.79 -16.33
CA PRO A 400 14.12 21.66 -15.27
C PRO A 400 13.23 22.83 -15.73
N LYS A 401 13.45 23.32 -16.96
CA LYS A 401 12.60 24.35 -17.61
C LYS A 401 11.14 23.90 -17.82
N ARG A 402 10.85 22.60 -17.69
CA ARG A 402 9.48 22.06 -17.76
C ARG A 402 8.80 22.03 -16.39
N GLU A 403 9.43 22.53 -15.32
CA GLU A 403 8.82 22.72 -13.99
C GLU A 403 8.11 21.45 -13.47
N GLY A 404 8.68 20.26 -13.78
CA GLY A 404 8.04 18.96 -13.50
C GLY A 404 6.73 18.71 -14.25
N ARG A 405 6.37 19.56 -15.21
CA ARG A 405 5.13 19.50 -16.03
C ARG A 405 3.85 19.53 -15.18
N MET A 406 3.90 20.23 -14.04
CA MET A 406 2.75 20.38 -13.19
C MET A 406 1.61 21.08 -13.94
N THR A 407 0.39 20.57 -13.85
CA THR A 407 -0.78 21.14 -14.51
C THR A 407 -0.92 22.64 -14.20
N GLY A 408 -1.14 23.46 -15.24
CA GLY A 408 -1.26 24.91 -15.12
C GLY A 408 0.06 25.68 -15.14
N THR A 409 1.21 25.02 -15.18
CA THR A 409 2.51 25.68 -15.36
C THR A 409 2.85 25.90 -16.83
N HIS A 410 3.78 26.83 -17.10
CA HIS A 410 4.33 27.03 -18.43
C HIS A 410 5.03 25.77 -18.95
N GLY A 411 5.68 25.00 -18.06
CA GLY A 411 6.34 23.74 -18.41
C GLY A 411 5.35 22.66 -18.88
N ALA A 412 4.15 22.59 -18.29
CA ALA A 412 3.08 21.71 -18.75
C ALA A 412 2.56 22.13 -20.12
N GLN A 413 2.31 23.43 -20.32
CA GLN A 413 1.86 23.99 -21.59
C GLN A 413 2.88 23.70 -22.72
N ALA A 414 4.14 24.02 -22.51
CA ALA A 414 5.21 23.76 -23.47
C ALA A 414 5.36 22.27 -23.81
N SER A 415 5.16 21.38 -22.83
CA SER A 415 5.19 19.93 -23.05
C SER A 415 4.00 19.46 -23.89
N ALA A 416 2.81 19.99 -23.65
CA ALA A 416 1.62 19.67 -24.44
C ALA A 416 1.77 20.16 -25.90
N GLU A 417 2.31 21.36 -26.10
CA GLU A 417 2.60 21.91 -27.43
C GLU A 417 3.62 21.03 -28.18
N TRP A 418 4.71 20.65 -27.53
CA TRP A 418 5.74 19.79 -28.10
C TRP A 418 5.17 18.43 -28.52
N ILE A 419 4.36 17.79 -27.67
CA ILE A 419 3.68 16.52 -27.97
C ILE A 419 2.70 16.69 -29.15
N SER A 420 1.93 17.78 -29.17
CA SER A 420 1.00 18.08 -30.28
C SER A 420 1.73 18.24 -31.61
N ASP A 421 2.89 18.93 -31.61
CA ASP A 421 3.71 19.08 -32.81
C ASP A 421 4.33 17.75 -33.27
N TYR A 422 4.72 16.90 -32.31
CA TYR A 422 5.18 15.56 -32.63
C TYR A 422 4.08 14.72 -33.28
N PHE A 423 2.85 14.75 -32.74
CA PHE A 423 1.71 14.06 -33.33
C PHE A 423 1.41 14.53 -34.76
N ARG A 424 1.50 15.83 -35.04
CA ARG A 424 1.37 16.37 -36.41
C ARG A 424 2.46 15.85 -37.34
N LYS A 425 3.72 15.81 -36.86
CA LYS A 425 4.87 15.33 -37.65
C LYS A 425 4.73 13.86 -38.06
N ILE A 426 4.21 13.02 -37.17
CA ILE A 426 3.97 11.59 -37.49
C ILE A 426 2.64 11.31 -38.20
N GLY A 427 1.90 12.36 -38.56
CA GLY A 427 0.69 12.24 -39.38
C GLY A 427 -0.59 11.84 -38.66
N LEU A 428 -0.61 11.88 -37.30
CA LEU A 428 -1.83 11.65 -36.55
C LEU A 428 -2.86 12.74 -36.85
N GLN A 429 -4.14 12.34 -36.80
CA GLN A 429 -5.26 13.27 -36.97
C GLN A 429 -5.89 13.56 -35.60
N PRO A 430 -6.18 14.82 -35.25
CA PRO A 430 -6.84 15.16 -34.01
C PRO A 430 -8.32 14.68 -34.01
N LEU A 431 -8.84 14.35 -32.85
CA LEU A 431 -10.26 13.99 -32.68
C LEU A 431 -11.20 15.19 -32.78
N GLY A 432 -10.69 16.42 -32.72
CA GLY A 432 -11.44 17.67 -32.82
C GLY A 432 -10.78 18.66 -33.77
N LYS A 433 -10.76 19.93 -33.38
CA LYS A 433 -10.07 20.99 -34.15
C LYS A 433 -8.56 20.86 -34.09
N ASP A 434 -8.03 20.38 -32.97
CA ASP A 434 -6.61 20.19 -32.69
C ASP A 434 -6.41 19.04 -31.67
N PHE A 435 -5.18 18.86 -31.18
CA PHE A 435 -4.83 17.84 -30.18
C PHE A 435 -5.09 18.29 -28.74
N PHE A 436 -5.66 19.49 -28.51
CA PHE A 436 -5.89 20.03 -27.19
C PHE A 436 -7.36 19.90 -26.80
N PHE A 437 -7.59 19.41 -25.59
CA PHE A 437 -8.89 19.37 -24.94
C PHE A 437 -8.78 20.17 -23.65
N PRO A 438 -8.96 21.52 -23.72
CA PRO A 438 -8.82 22.38 -22.57
C PRO A 438 -9.89 22.06 -21.53
N PHE A 439 -9.50 22.09 -20.27
CA PHE A 439 -10.38 21.95 -19.11
C PHE A 439 -9.95 22.90 -18.02
N ASP A 440 -10.94 23.34 -17.24
CA ASP A 440 -10.68 24.14 -16.05
C ASP A 440 -10.37 23.21 -14.87
N PHE A 441 -9.39 23.58 -14.06
CA PHE A 441 -9.07 22.87 -12.84
C PHE A 441 -8.70 23.87 -11.74
N ASN A 442 -8.90 23.48 -10.49
CA ASN A 442 -8.44 24.26 -9.35
C ASN A 442 -6.93 24.02 -9.16
N SER A 443 -6.12 25.05 -9.43
CA SER A 443 -4.64 24.96 -9.32
C SER A 443 -4.14 25.02 -7.88
N GLY A 444 -5.05 25.10 -6.92
CA GLY A 444 -4.76 25.26 -5.50
C GLY A 444 -5.26 26.58 -4.94
N GLU A 445 -5.01 26.78 -3.67
CA GLU A 445 -5.41 27.97 -2.92
C GLU A 445 -4.18 28.75 -2.49
N ARG A 446 -4.28 30.05 -2.45
CA ARG A 446 -3.26 30.94 -1.92
C ARG A 446 -3.88 31.95 -0.97
N ILE A 447 -3.15 32.25 0.08
CA ILE A 447 -3.51 33.33 0.98
C ILE A 447 -3.23 34.66 0.27
N LEU A 448 -4.17 35.61 0.38
CA LEU A 448 -3.98 36.99 -0.05
C LEU A 448 -3.71 37.85 1.19
N PRO A 449 -2.44 38.16 1.51
CA PRO A 449 -2.07 38.81 2.78
C PRO A 449 -2.77 40.14 3.01
N GLU A 450 -3.02 40.90 1.93
CA GLU A 450 -3.69 42.21 1.96
C GLU A 450 -5.19 42.12 2.23
N LYS A 451 -5.79 40.90 2.09
CA LYS A 451 -7.22 40.66 2.31
C LYS A 451 -7.47 39.70 3.49
N THR A 452 -6.41 39.20 4.11
CA THR A 452 -6.51 38.22 5.19
C THR A 452 -6.09 38.87 6.51
N SER A 453 -6.97 38.92 7.48
CA SER A 453 -6.68 39.51 8.79
C SER A 453 -7.43 38.81 9.91
N LEU A 454 -6.83 38.76 11.07
CA LEU A 454 -7.45 38.37 12.34
C LEU A 454 -7.19 39.50 13.34
N THR A 455 -8.26 40.00 13.97
CA THR A 455 -8.17 41.00 15.02
C THR A 455 -8.81 40.44 16.28
N ILE A 456 -8.10 40.55 17.38
CA ILE A 456 -8.49 40.03 18.69
C ILE A 456 -8.84 41.19 19.60
N GLY A 457 -10.02 41.13 20.21
CA GLY A 457 -10.47 42.06 21.25
C GLY A 457 -10.55 41.33 22.60
N VAL A 458 -9.95 41.88 23.62
CA VAL A 458 -10.12 41.43 25.01
C VAL A 458 -10.73 42.57 25.79
N GLU A 459 -11.74 42.29 26.60
CA GLU A 459 -12.46 43.31 27.38
C GLU A 459 -11.49 44.18 28.19
N GLY A 460 -11.62 45.50 28.07
CA GLY A 460 -10.73 46.45 28.73
C GLY A 460 -9.36 46.65 28.09
N LYS A 461 -9.05 46.02 26.93
CA LYS A 461 -7.81 46.19 26.16
C LYS A 461 -8.07 46.71 24.76
N SER A 462 -7.05 47.35 24.18
CA SER A 462 -7.09 47.74 22.76
C SER A 462 -7.12 46.49 21.87
N LEU A 463 -7.77 46.60 20.69
CA LEU A 463 -7.79 45.58 19.67
C LEU A 463 -6.33 45.25 19.22
N THR A 464 -5.98 43.98 19.17
CA THR A 464 -4.70 43.50 18.72
C THR A 464 -4.87 42.85 17.34
N LYS A 465 -4.06 43.25 16.37
CA LYS A 465 -4.01 42.61 15.06
C LYS A 465 -2.99 41.47 15.10
N ALA A 466 -3.45 40.25 14.85
CA ALA A 466 -2.61 39.07 14.78
C ALA A 466 -1.77 39.08 13.48
N ALA A 467 -0.55 38.60 13.56
CA ALA A 467 0.36 38.50 12.44
C ALA A 467 0.10 37.22 11.64
N LEU A 468 -0.15 37.39 10.33
CA LEU A 468 -0.29 36.25 9.42
C LEU A 468 0.99 35.38 9.44
N ASP A 469 0.84 34.08 9.39
CA ASP A 469 1.89 33.05 9.43
C ASP A 469 2.67 32.93 10.76
N GLN A 470 2.46 33.83 11.71
CA GLN A 470 3.05 33.78 13.05
C GLN A 470 2.02 33.54 14.15
N ASP A 471 0.89 34.23 14.09
CA ASP A 471 -0.17 34.14 15.09
C ASP A 471 -1.37 33.34 14.56
N PHE A 472 -1.62 33.39 13.26
CA PHE A 472 -2.70 32.64 12.61
C PHE A 472 -2.41 32.35 11.13
N ARG A 473 -3.15 31.38 10.57
CA ARG A 473 -3.19 31.07 9.14
C ARG A 473 -4.55 30.49 8.76
N PRO A 474 -5.21 30.95 7.65
CA PRO A 474 -6.39 30.29 7.13
C PRO A 474 -6.13 28.81 6.82
N LEU A 475 -7.14 27.96 7.01
CA LEU A 475 -7.10 26.56 6.61
C LEU A 475 -7.51 26.42 5.12
N SER A 476 -6.98 25.44 4.43
CA SER A 476 -7.19 25.21 2.98
C SER A 476 -8.67 25.01 2.60
N PHE A 477 -9.49 24.57 3.53
CA PHE A 477 -10.92 24.38 3.34
C PHE A 477 -11.79 25.53 3.89
N SER A 478 -11.17 26.64 4.29
CA SER A 478 -11.91 27.81 4.80
C SER A 478 -12.71 28.46 3.70
N GLU A 479 -13.95 28.85 4.01
CA GLU A 479 -14.68 29.81 3.15
C GLU A 479 -14.03 31.19 3.17
N ASN A 480 -14.23 31.92 2.07
CA ASN A 480 -13.90 33.33 1.98
C ASN A 480 -15.05 34.18 2.55
N GLY A 481 -14.74 35.14 3.40
CA GLY A 481 -15.73 36.02 4.01
C GLY A 481 -15.22 36.67 5.29
N ASP A 482 -16.11 37.32 5.98
CA ASP A 482 -15.87 38.00 7.25
C ASP A 482 -16.73 37.38 8.35
N ALA A 483 -16.14 37.15 9.51
CA ALA A 483 -16.87 36.71 10.70
C ALA A 483 -16.45 37.52 11.93
N GLU A 484 -17.44 37.98 12.67
CA GLU A 484 -17.27 38.68 13.94
C GLU A 484 -18.17 38.05 14.99
N GLY A 485 -17.67 37.86 16.18
CA GLY A 485 -18.43 37.28 17.29
C GLY A 485 -17.58 36.99 18.52
N GLU A 486 -18.27 36.67 19.60
CA GLU A 486 -17.67 36.16 20.82
C GLU A 486 -17.02 34.80 20.55
N ILE A 487 -15.94 34.51 21.26
CA ILE A 487 -15.23 33.23 21.18
C ILE A 487 -15.74 32.30 22.28
N VAL A 488 -15.96 31.04 21.89
CA VAL A 488 -16.35 29.98 22.83
C VAL A 488 -15.41 28.80 22.63
N PHE A 489 -14.82 28.34 23.73
CA PHE A 489 -13.99 27.11 23.70
C PHE A 489 -14.89 25.87 23.66
N ALA A 490 -14.81 25.10 22.59
CA ALA A 490 -15.62 23.93 22.35
C ALA A 490 -14.77 22.62 22.39
N GLY A 491 -13.78 22.59 23.26
CA GLY A 491 -12.96 21.41 23.50
C GLY A 491 -12.31 20.86 22.22
N TYR A 492 -12.45 19.57 21.97
CA TYR A 492 -11.91 18.95 20.76
C TYR A 492 -12.76 19.14 19.49
N GLY A 493 -13.94 19.77 19.60
CA GLY A 493 -14.85 19.98 18.46
C GLY A 493 -15.33 18.68 17.79
N LEU A 494 -15.36 17.58 18.54
CA LEU A 494 -15.73 16.26 18.06
C LEU A 494 -17.23 15.99 18.24
N VAL A 495 -17.84 15.36 17.24
CA VAL A 495 -19.16 14.74 17.33
C VAL A 495 -19.03 13.30 16.83
N VAL A 496 -19.14 12.35 17.74
CA VAL A 496 -19.03 10.91 17.46
C VAL A 496 -20.35 10.25 17.83
N PRO A 497 -21.12 9.71 16.87
CA PRO A 497 -22.41 9.08 17.15
C PRO A 497 -22.25 7.80 17.98
N GLU A 498 -23.32 7.39 18.63
CA GLU A 498 -23.42 6.05 19.22
C GLU A 498 -23.22 4.98 18.16
N GLY A 499 -22.41 3.96 18.48
CA GLY A 499 -22.07 2.87 17.57
C GLY A 499 -21.25 1.83 18.30
N ASN A 500 -20.14 1.39 17.69
CA ASN A 500 -19.17 0.45 18.31
C ASN A 500 -18.36 1.11 19.44
N GLY A 501 -19.00 1.77 20.40
CA GLY A 501 -18.39 2.49 21.52
C GLY A 501 -19.25 3.69 21.97
N ALA A 502 -18.89 4.31 23.09
CA ALA A 502 -19.61 5.45 23.62
C ALA A 502 -19.61 6.65 22.66
N SER A 503 -20.70 7.40 22.60
CA SER A 503 -20.77 8.68 21.89
C SER A 503 -19.77 9.69 22.50
N TYR A 504 -19.42 10.72 21.72
CA TYR A 504 -18.65 11.85 22.20
C TYR A 504 -19.17 13.10 21.49
N ASN A 505 -19.62 14.10 22.24
CA ASN A 505 -20.15 15.33 21.65
C ASN A 505 -19.61 16.55 22.39
N SER A 506 -18.69 17.26 21.78
CA SER A 506 -18.11 18.49 22.31
C SER A 506 -19.09 19.66 22.43
N TYR A 507 -20.22 19.59 21.76
CA TYR A 507 -21.22 20.70 21.70
C TYR A 507 -22.44 20.49 22.62
N GLU A 508 -22.50 19.36 23.34
CA GLU A 508 -23.69 19.06 24.17
C GLU A 508 -23.93 20.07 25.30
N SER A 509 -22.84 20.59 25.90
CA SER A 509 -22.90 21.54 27.01
C SER A 509 -22.45 22.98 26.63
N VAL A 510 -22.20 23.23 25.35
CA VAL A 510 -21.66 24.49 24.85
C VAL A 510 -22.51 25.04 23.70
N ASP A 511 -22.98 26.28 23.81
CA ASP A 511 -23.68 26.97 22.75
C ASP A 511 -22.74 27.83 21.91
N VAL A 512 -22.45 27.36 20.69
CA VAL A 512 -21.60 28.06 19.71
C VAL A 512 -22.41 28.83 18.66
N LYS A 513 -23.75 28.85 18.77
CA LYS A 513 -24.61 29.49 17.79
C LYS A 513 -24.36 31.00 17.71
N GLY A 514 -24.01 31.45 16.50
CA GLY A 514 -23.71 32.86 16.24
C GLY A 514 -22.35 33.33 16.77
N LYS A 515 -21.52 32.43 17.30
CA LYS A 515 -20.21 32.69 17.90
C LYS A 515 -19.08 32.10 17.07
N ILE A 516 -17.83 32.31 17.49
CA ILE A 516 -16.63 31.74 16.92
C ILE A 516 -16.19 30.57 17.83
N ALA A 517 -16.14 29.36 17.28
CA ALA A 517 -15.72 28.19 18.03
C ALA A 517 -14.20 28.07 18.06
N LEU A 518 -13.58 28.05 19.25
CA LEU A 518 -12.18 27.70 19.45
C LEU A 518 -12.11 26.22 19.80
N ILE A 519 -11.41 25.43 18.96
CA ILE A 519 -11.30 23.98 19.12
C ILE A 519 -9.85 23.50 19.10
N LEU A 520 -9.61 22.37 19.77
CA LEU A 520 -8.34 21.66 19.77
C LEU A 520 -8.18 20.79 18.52
N ARG A 521 -6.96 20.78 17.96
CA ARG A 521 -6.54 19.77 16.98
C ARG A 521 -6.51 18.39 17.66
N TYR A 522 -6.58 17.30 16.88
CA TYR A 522 -6.52 15.90 17.33
C TYR A 522 -7.73 15.44 18.18
N VAL A 523 -7.51 14.53 19.09
CA VAL A 523 -8.46 13.89 20.03
C VAL A 523 -7.85 13.89 21.43
N PRO A 524 -8.59 13.60 22.52
CA PRO A 524 -8.03 13.49 23.86
C PRO A 524 -6.79 12.60 23.93
N GLU A 525 -5.80 13.02 24.72
CA GLU A 525 -4.47 12.38 24.71
C GLU A 525 -4.35 11.19 25.68
N ASN A 526 -5.08 11.19 26.81
CA ASN A 526 -4.99 10.16 27.85
C ASN A 526 -6.15 9.16 27.76
N ILE A 527 -6.33 8.55 26.60
CA ILE A 527 -7.42 7.60 26.35
C ILE A 527 -6.86 6.28 25.79
N GLU A 528 -7.61 5.20 26.00
CA GLU A 528 -7.27 3.88 25.51
C GLU A 528 -7.05 3.86 23.99
N PRO A 529 -6.08 3.08 23.47
CA PRO A 529 -5.75 3.05 22.05
C PRO A 529 -6.92 2.73 21.13
N THR A 530 -7.79 1.79 21.53
CA THR A 530 -8.99 1.43 20.75
C THR A 530 -9.96 2.60 20.65
N ARG A 531 -10.15 3.31 21.76
CA ARG A 531 -11.00 4.49 21.81
C ARG A 531 -10.41 5.64 21.00
N ARG A 532 -9.10 5.85 21.11
CA ARG A 532 -8.38 6.83 20.28
C ARG A 532 -8.56 6.55 18.78
N ALA A 533 -8.45 5.29 18.35
CA ALA A 533 -8.68 4.90 16.97
C ALA A 533 -10.12 5.19 16.51
N GLN A 534 -11.12 4.98 17.39
CA GLN A 534 -12.51 5.33 17.11
C GLN A 534 -12.69 6.85 16.95
N LEU A 535 -12.20 7.66 17.90
CA LEU A 535 -12.33 9.12 17.83
C LEU A 535 -11.56 9.71 16.65
N ASN A 536 -10.42 9.15 16.27
CA ASN A 536 -9.60 9.60 15.14
C ASN A 536 -10.33 9.52 13.79
N ARG A 537 -11.33 8.66 13.64
CA ARG A 537 -12.18 8.63 12.43
C ARG A 537 -12.96 9.92 12.22
N TYR A 538 -13.18 10.69 13.30
CA TYR A 538 -13.93 11.94 13.33
C TYR A 538 -13.02 13.15 13.61
N ALA A 539 -11.70 12.95 13.68
CA ALA A 539 -10.74 13.99 14.04
C ALA A 539 -10.32 14.90 12.88
N GLY A 540 -10.74 14.60 11.65
CA GLY A 540 -10.46 15.41 10.47
C GLY A 540 -10.92 16.85 10.68
N LEU A 541 -10.03 17.83 10.42
CA LEU A 541 -10.32 19.25 10.70
C LEU A 541 -11.50 19.78 9.89
N ARG A 542 -11.66 19.34 8.65
CA ARG A 542 -12.82 19.68 7.81
C ARG A 542 -14.12 19.16 8.45
N TYR A 543 -14.12 17.93 8.95
CA TYR A 543 -15.27 17.36 9.65
C TYR A 543 -15.62 18.17 10.90
N LYS A 544 -14.62 18.51 11.72
CA LYS A 544 -14.82 19.34 12.91
C LYS A 544 -15.37 20.72 12.57
N ALA A 545 -14.88 21.34 11.50
CA ALA A 545 -15.38 22.62 11.02
C ALA A 545 -16.85 22.52 10.54
N MET A 546 -17.19 21.44 9.82
CA MET A 546 -18.57 21.17 9.43
C MET A 546 -19.48 20.98 10.66
N GLN A 547 -19.02 20.25 11.68
CA GLN A 547 -19.77 20.08 12.93
C GLN A 547 -20.00 21.40 13.66
N ALA A 548 -18.99 22.26 13.74
CA ALA A 548 -19.17 23.61 14.30
C ALA A 548 -20.23 24.42 13.53
N ARG A 549 -20.20 24.36 12.19
CA ARG A 549 -21.22 25.01 11.33
C ARG A 549 -22.62 24.45 11.58
N GLU A 550 -22.78 23.13 11.67
CA GLU A 550 -24.05 22.47 11.93
C GLU A 550 -24.64 22.89 13.28
N HIS A 551 -23.78 23.17 14.28
CA HIS A 551 -24.17 23.75 15.57
C HIS A 551 -24.30 25.28 15.54
N GLY A 552 -24.17 25.90 14.36
CA GLY A 552 -24.46 27.31 14.14
C GLY A 552 -23.30 28.27 14.42
N ALA A 553 -22.06 27.80 14.53
CA ALA A 553 -20.89 28.67 14.65
C ALA A 553 -20.70 29.52 13.37
N LYS A 554 -20.23 30.76 13.52
CA LYS A 554 -19.88 31.65 12.40
C LYS A 554 -18.52 31.38 11.81
N ALA A 555 -17.57 30.96 12.65
CA ALA A 555 -16.21 30.63 12.26
C ALA A 555 -15.59 29.61 13.25
N VAL A 556 -14.48 29.02 12.84
CA VAL A 556 -13.71 28.08 13.66
C VAL A 556 -12.26 28.50 13.73
N LEU A 557 -11.73 28.56 14.95
CA LEU A 557 -10.32 28.70 15.23
C LEU A 557 -9.78 27.36 15.75
N VAL A 558 -8.74 26.84 15.13
CA VAL A 558 -8.11 25.56 15.51
C VAL A 558 -6.76 25.84 16.14
N VAL A 559 -6.52 25.28 17.33
CA VAL A 559 -5.21 25.35 18.00
C VAL A 559 -4.66 23.97 18.26
N THR A 560 -3.36 23.79 18.04
CA THR A 560 -2.65 22.59 18.47
C THR A 560 -2.31 22.72 19.97
N GLY A 561 -2.96 21.91 20.79
CA GLY A 561 -2.88 22.02 22.25
C GLY A 561 -1.51 21.63 22.80
N PRO A 562 -1.14 22.13 24.01
CA PRO A 562 0.19 21.93 24.60
C PRO A 562 0.48 20.49 25.03
N ASN A 563 -0.52 19.64 25.20
CA ASN A 563 -0.34 18.21 25.52
C ASN A 563 -0.30 17.33 24.26
N SER A 564 -0.59 17.92 23.10
CA SER A 564 -0.68 17.20 21.82
C SER A 564 0.66 17.18 21.08
N PRO A 565 0.86 16.26 20.12
CA PRO A 565 1.99 16.33 19.17
C PRO A 565 2.04 17.70 18.47
N ASN A 566 3.24 18.23 18.23
CA ASN A 566 3.45 19.53 17.56
C ASN A 566 2.78 20.71 18.31
N ALA A 567 2.83 20.71 19.65
CA ALA A 567 2.22 21.71 20.50
C ALA A 567 2.46 23.16 20.01
N GLY A 568 1.40 23.94 19.88
CA GLY A 568 1.44 25.34 19.46
C GLY A 568 1.71 25.58 17.97
N GLU A 569 1.87 24.54 17.15
CA GLU A 569 2.10 24.64 15.72
C GLU A 569 0.90 25.28 15.00
N ILE A 570 1.19 26.22 14.09
CA ILE A 570 0.23 26.72 13.11
C ILE A 570 0.26 25.80 11.90
N LEU A 571 -0.91 25.34 11.49
CA LEU A 571 -1.07 24.43 10.37
C LEU A 571 -0.64 25.09 9.05
N SER A 572 0.14 24.38 8.26
CA SER A 572 0.48 24.80 6.90
C SER A 572 -0.73 24.73 5.99
N LEU A 573 -0.78 25.63 4.99
CA LEU A 573 -1.76 25.53 3.90
C LEU A 573 -1.37 24.31 3.05
N THR A 574 -2.09 23.22 3.19
CA THR A 574 -1.92 22.02 2.38
C THR A 574 -3.05 21.94 1.38
N ASN A 575 -2.75 21.83 0.10
CA ASN A 575 -3.75 21.48 -0.90
C ASN A 575 -4.26 20.07 -0.59
N ASP A 576 -5.49 19.98 -0.13
CA ASP A 576 -6.23 18.74 -0.29
C ASP A 576 -6.95 18.82 -1.65
N ASN A 577 -6.85 17.81 -2.46
CA ASN A 577 -7.44 17.79 -3.81
C ASN A 577 -8.99 17.79 -3.83
N THR A 578 -9.63 18.09 -2.70
CA THR A 578 -11.08 18.18 -2.62
C THR A 578 -11.55 19.60 -2.91
N SER A 579 -12.32 19.76 -3.97
CA SER A 579 -12.90 21.05 -4.40
C SER A 579 -14.05 21.55 -3.53
N ALA A 580 -14.45 20.83 -2.48
CA ALA A 580 -15.56 21.22 -1.61
C ALA A 580 -15.06 22.02 -0.41
N GLY A 581 -15.48 23.28 -0.26
CA GLY A 581 -15.29 24.08 0.94
C GLY A 581 -15.96 23.47 2.17
N SER A 582 -15.62 23.94 3.37
CA SER A 582 -16.29 23.52 4.61
C SER A 582 -17.63 24.25 4.84
N GLY A 583 -17.90 25.29 4.05
CA GLY A 583 -19.05 26.17 4.24
C GLY A 583 -18.96 27.04 5.49
N ILE A 584 -17.74 27.19 6.07
CA ILE A 584 -17.47 28.02 7.25
C ILE A 584 -16.05 28.59 7.18
N ILE A 585 -15.86 29.80 7.71
CA ILE A 585 -14.54 30.42 7.86
C ILE A 585 -13.75 29.64 8.91
N ALA A 586 -12.54 29.24 8.57
CA ALA A 586 -11.70 28.42 9.44
C ALA A 586 -10.23 28.87 9.39
N ALA A 587 -9.59 29.02 10.56
CA ALA A 587 -8.19 29.36 10.67
C ALA A 587 -7.49 28.53 11.77
N SER A 588 -6.21 28.24 11.56
CA SER A 588 -5.32 27.76 12.61
C SER A 588 -4.70 28.95 13.33
N ILE A 589 -4.60 28.87 14.65
CA ILE A 589 -3.95 29.89 15.48
C ILE A 589 -2.80 29.29 16.29
N SER A 590 -1.84 30.14 16.67
CA SER A 590 -0.74 29.74 17.54
C SER A 590 -1.22 29.47 18.97
N GLY A 591 -0.46 28.66 19.72
CA GLY A 591 -0.73 28.44 21.14
C GLY A 591 -0.70 29.74 21.95
N LYS A 592 0.19 30.68 21.60
CA LYS A 592 0.25 32.02 22.19
C LYS A 592 -1.04 32.81 21.96
N THR A 593 -1.52 32.84 20.72
CA THR A 593 -2.78 33.51 20.37
C THR A 593 -3.96 32.89 21.10
N ALA A 594 -3.99 31.58 21.25
CA ALA A 594 -5.05 30.92 22.02
C ALA A 594 -4.99 31.27 23.51
N ASP A 595 -3.81 31.31 24.13
CA ASP A 595 -3.69 31.75 25.54
C ASP A 595 -4.08 33.25 25.74
N GLU A 596 -3.79 34.11 24.76
CA GLU A 596 -4.25 35.50 24.79
C GLU A 596 -5.80 35.60 24.75
N LEU A 597 -6.44 34.78 23.91
CA LEU A 597 -7.91 34.71 23.85
C LEU A 597 -8.51 34.15 25.14
N LEU A 598 -7.86 33.19 25.78
CA LEU A 598 -8.28 32.56 27.01
C LEU A 598 -8.03 33.44 28.27
N GLY A 599 -7.15 34.44 28.16
CA GLY A 599 -6.71 35.24 29.30
C GLY A 599 -7.81 35.90 30.13
N SER A 600 -8.97 36.22 29.54
CA SER A 600 -10.14 36.76 30.26
C SER A 600 -10.85 35.71 31.12
N SER A 601 -10.72 34.43 30.81
CA SER A 601 -11.33 33.32 31.56
C SER A 601 -10.56 32.96 32.84
N GLY A 602 -9.32 33.44 32.99
CA GLY A 602 -8.40 33.04 34.06
C GLY A 602 -7.84 31.62 33.94
N LYS A 603 -8.06 30.95 32.80
CA LYS A 603 -7.60 29.60 32.51
C LYS A 603 -6.57 29.59 31.36
N THR A 604 -5.66 28.66 31.39
CA THR A 604 -4.70 28.43 30.32
C THR A 604 -5.18 27.32 29.39
N LEU A 605 -4.76 27.33 28.14
CA LEU A 605 -5.04 26.25 27.17
C LEU A 605 -4.62 24.89 27.73
N LYS A 606 -3.49 24.82 28.46
CA LYS A 606 -3.00 23.60 29.09
C LYS A 606 -3.95 23.05 30.16
N GLN A 607 -4.52 23.91 31.00
CA GLN A 607 -5.49 23.49 32.03
C GLN A 607 -6.76 22.93 31.38
N LEU A 608 -7.27 23.64 30.36
CA LEU A 608 -8.47 23.24 29.64
C LEU A 608 -8.25 21.91 28.89
N GLN A 609 -7.13 21.76 28.18
CA GLN A 609 -6.82 20.51 27.49
C GLN A 609 -6.64 19.34 28.45
N THR A 610 -5.89 19.54 29.55
CA THR A 610 -5.65 18.48 30.55
C THR A 610 -6.95 17.95 31.16
N ALA A 611 -7.94 18.83 31.38
CA ALA A 611 -9.26 18.43 31.87
C ALA A 611 -10.04 17.56 30.86
N LEU A 612 -9.83 17.79 29.55
CA LEU A 612 -10.50 17.07 28.47
C LEU A 612 -9.77 15.79 28.06
N ASP A 613 -8.47 15.65 28.36
CA ASP A 613 -7.63 14.54 27.91
C ASP A 613 -8.02 13.17 28.50
N ASN A 614 -8.84 13.15 29.55
CA ASN A 614 -9.40 11.94 30.16
C ASN A 614 -10.79 11.57 29.59
N GLU A 615 -11.06 11.98 28.35
CA GLU A 615 -12.31 11.69 27.64
C GLU A 615 -13.58 12.32 28.27
N ASN A 616 -13.46 13.39 28.99
CA ASN A 616 -14.62 14.16 29.44
C ASN A 616 -14.94 15.28 28.44
N PRO A 617 -15.97 15.15 27.58
CA PRO A 617 -16.27 16.14 26.53
C PRO A 617 -16.80 17.46 27.10
N HIS A 618 -17.17 17.49 28.37
CA HIS A 618 -17.83 18.64 29.02
C HIS A 618 -16.93 19.35 30.03
N ALA A 619 -15.72 18.86 30.26
CA ALA A 619 -14.84 19.44 31.25
C ALA A 619 -14.41 20.84 30.85
N GLU A 620 -14.75 21.82 31.70
CA GLU A 620 -14.26 23.20 31.64
C GLU A 620 -14.51 23.96 30.31
N GLN A 621 -15.47 23.52 29.52
CA GLN A 621 -15.97 24.26 28.36
C GLN A 621 -16.82 25.44 28.80
N GLY A 622 -16.80 26.50 28.02
CA GLY A 622 -17.63 27.68 28.31
C GLY A 622 -17.31 28.88 27.44
N GLN A 623 -18.06 29.93 27.66
CA GLN A 623 -17.83 31.21 27.01
C GLN A 623 -16.54 31.85 27.59
N LEU A 624 -15.73 32.43 26.72
CA LEU A 624 -14.44 33.07 27.06
C LEU A 624 -14.58 34.56 27.17
#